data_fd2f6e07eae05cd05fb6cb6667f68dfe
#
_entry.id   fd2f6e07eae05cd05fb6cb6667f68dfe
#
_cell.length_a   1.000
_cell.length_b   1.000
_cell.length_c   1.000
_cell.angle_alpha   90.00
_cell.angle_beta   90.00
_cell.angle_gamma   90.00
#
_symmetry.space_group_name_H-M   'P 1'
#
loop_
_entity.id
_entity.type
_entity.pdbx_description
1 polymer ?
#
loop_
_entity_poly.entity_id
_entity_poly.type
_entity_poly.pdbx_seq_one_letter_code
_entity_poly.pdbx_strand_id
1 'polypeptide(L)'
;MQKLFNNSFENWIFDLDNTIYDIKAGLFVKISERITQYIMEVLSFTKEEANLVRSNMYKKYGLTLTGLMREYEIDPDEYLDFIHDVAHPELQYEKQLKLSLNNLSGKKFIYTNASQDHAEKILSAMGIEAEFEKILDIKATHYVPKPDPKSYEIMLKSFGILSNQVERSIFIEDTAKNLKPAKLLGLKTVWMENERNLEDYKDNAEYIDYKYSDLKSFLNDISKNNWIVGKSVGFKYN
;
A
#
# COMPACT_ATOMS: atom_id res chain seq x y z
N MET A 1 -25.01 9.29 -21.87
CA MET A 1 -23.81 9.76 -21.18
C MET A 1 -23.33 8.69 -20.22
N GLN A 2 -22.38 8.04 -20.62
CA GLN A 2 -21.37 7.06 -20.17
C GLN A 2 -21.57 6.38 -18.82
N LYS A 3 -22.22 5.19 -18.88
CA LYS A 3 -22.07 4.06 -17.95
C LYS A 3 -20.71 3.39 -18.21
N LEU A 4 -19.60 3.94 -17.75
CA LEU A 4 -18.30 3.49 -18.27
C LEU A 4 -17.35 2.84 -17.27
N PHE A 5 -17.65 2.71 -15.98
CA PHE A 5 -16.60 2.30 -15.06
C PHE A 5 -16.82 1.06 -14.20
N ASN A 6 -18.03 0.61 -13.98
CA ASN A 6 -18.26 -0.55 -13.11
C ASN A 6 -17.95 -1.92 -13.73
N ASN A 7 -17.78 -1.98 -15.07
CA ASN A 7 -17.43 -3.21 -15.79
C ASN A 7 -16.06 -3.15 -16.47
N SER A 8 -15.22 -2.19 -16.15
CA SER A 8 -14.02 -1.94 -16.94
C SER A 8 -12.70 -2.36 -16.29
N PHE A 9 -12.59 -2.46 -14.97
CA PHE A 9 -11.36 -2.95 -14.37
C PHE A 9 -11.37 -4.46 -14.25
N GLU A 10 -10.30 -5.05 -14.77
CA GLU A 10 -10.05 -6.49 -14.69
C GLU A 10 -9.18 -6.84 -13.48
N ASN A 11 -8.34 -5.89 -13.02
CA ASN A 11 -7.40 -6.10 -11.94
C ASN A 11 -7.43 -4.93 -10.95
N TRP A 12 -7.63 -5.27 -9.69
CA TRP A 12 -7.63 -4.36 -8.54
C TRP A 12 -6.42 -4.69 -7.68
N ILE A 13 -5.48 -3.78 -7.60
CA ILE A 13 -4.25 -3.96 -6.84
C ILE A 13 -4.32 -3.01 -5.66
N PHE A 14 -4.19 -3.56 -4.46
CA PHE A 14 -4.26 -2.80 -3.22
C PHE A 14 -2.92 -2.88 -2.51
N ASP A 15 -2.42 -1.74 -2.06
CA ASP A 15 -1.47 -1.74 -0.96
C ASP A 15 -2.17 -2.22 0.32
N LEU A 16 -1.39 -2.58 1.33
CA LEU A 16 -1.90 -3.15 2.57
C LEU A 16 -2.04 -2.10 3.68
N ASP A 17 -0.87 -1.61 4.15
CA ASP A 17 -0.77 -0.82 5.37
C ASP A 17 -1.30 0.61 5.17
N ASN A 18 -2.27 1.03 6.00
CA ASN A 18 -3.00 2.29 5.88
C ASN A 18 -3.83 2.46 4.58
N THR A 19 -3.96 1.38 3.79
CA THR A 19 -4.80 1.33 2.59
C THR A 19 -5.99 0.39 2.79
N ILE A 20 -5.76 -0.87 3.14
CA ILE A 20 -6.83 -1.84 3.46
C ILE A 20 -7.52 -1.50 4.78
N TYR A 21 -6.77 -1.01 5.75
CA TYR A 21 -7.26 -0.52 7.03
C TYR A 21 -6.87 0.94 7.24
N ASP A 22 -7.66 1.66 8.04
CA ASP A 22 -7.43 3.08 8.32
C ASP A 22 -6.17 3.27 9.19
N ILE A 23 -5.38 4.29 8.89
CA ILE A 23 -4.22 4.72 9.68
C ILE A 23 -4.56 4.95 11.16
N LYS A 24 -5.82 5.30 11.44
CA LYS A 24 -6.35 5.50 12.81
C LYS A 24 -6.37 4.21 13.64
N ALA A 25 -6.28 3.04 13.01
CA ALA A 25 -6.10 1.78 13.73
C ALA A 25 -4.81 1.75 14.56
N GLY A 26 -3.83 2.60 14.23
CA GLY A 26 -2.61 2.73 15.02
C GLY A 26 -1.59 1.60 14.85
N LEU A 27 -1.88 0.61 14.01
CA LEU A 27 -1.00 -0.54 13.80
C LEU A 27 0.38 -0.13 13.27
N PHE A 28 0.40 0.81 12.30
CA PHE A 28 1.65 1.32 11.75
C PHE A 28 2.53 2.04 12.80
N VAL A 29 1.94 2.61 13.84
CA VAL A 29 2.69 3.20 14.97
C VAL A 29 3.43 2.10 15.72
N LYS A 30 2.77 0.98 16.02
CA LYS A 30 3.38 -0.18 16.69
C LYS A 30 4.52 -0.76 15.86
N ILE A 31 4.34 -0.92 14.54
CA ILE A 31 5.40 -1.38 13.63
C ILE A 31 6.58 -0.39 13.65
N SER A 32 6.31 0.91 13.61
CA SER A 32 7.37 1.94 13.69
C SER A 32 8.17 1.87 15.01
N GLU A 33 7.51 1.58 16.11
CA GLU A 33 8.18 1.35 17.40
C GLU A 33 9.02 0.08 17.39
N ARG A 34 8.52 -1.01 16.81
CA ARG A 34 9.27 -2.26 16.64
C ARG A 34 10.50 -2.07 15.76
N ILE A 35 10.39 -1.30 14.68
CA ILE A 35 11.56 -0.95 13.83
C ILE A 35 12.62 -0.23 14.67
N THR A 36 12.22 0.75 15.48
CA THR A 36 13.17 1.46 16.36
C THR A 36 13.80 0.50 17.37
N GLN A 37 13.00 -0.38 17.98
CA GLN A 37 13.47 -1.37 18.93
C GLN A 37 14.47 -2.34 18.28
N TYR A 38 14.19 -2.85 17.08
CA TYR A 38 15.11 -3.72 16.35
C TYR A 38 16.46 -3.06 16.12
N ILE A 39 16.46 -1.80 15.67
CA ILE A 39 17.69 -1.04 15.44
C ILE A 39 18.48 -0.87 16.75
N MET A 40 17.81 -0.59 17.86
CA MET A 40 18.45 -0.50 19.18
C MET A 40 19.12 -1.82 19.60
N GLU A 41 18.42 -2.94 19.44
CA GLU A 41 18.89 -4.26 19.88
C GLU A 41 20.06 -4.76 19.02
N VAL A 42 19.92 -4.69 17.70
CA VAL A 42 20.89 -5.27 16.76
C VAL A 42 22.13 -4.38 16.60
N LEU A 43 21.95 -3.04 16.60
CA LEU A 43 23.07 -2.10 16.41
C LEU A 43 23.60 -1.51 17.72
N SER A 44 23.02 -1.88 18.88
CA SER A 44 23.39 -1.33 20.19
C SER A 44 23.28 0.20 20.25
N PHE A 45 22.29 0.78 19.61
CA PHE A 45 22.04 2.22 19.57
C PHE A 45 21.08 2.64 20.68
N THR A 46 21.21 3.89 21.11
CA THR A 46 20.19 4.56 21.93
C THR A 46 18.91 4.73 21.11
N LYS A 47 17.79 5.02 21.78
CA LYS A 47 16.51 5.28 21.11
C LYS A 47 16.58 6.46 20.15
N GLU A 48 17.30 7.50 20.53
CA GLU A 48 17.53 8.71 19.73
C GLU A 48 18.30 8.40 18.45
N GLU A 49 19.40 7.66 18.56
CA GLU A 49 20.21 7.21 17.42
C GLU A 49 19.41 6.28 16.51
N ALA A 50 18.68 5.32 17.06
CA ALA A 50 17.84 4.39 16.30
C ALA A 50 16.74 5.12 15.51
N ASN A 51 16.08 6.13 16.09
CA ASN A 51 15.11 6.94 15.40
C ASN A 51 15.74 7.77 14.26
N LEU A 52 16.95 8.30 14.48
CA LEU A 52 17.68 9.03 13.46
C LEU A 52 18.07 8.12 12.30
N VAL A 53 18.61 6.93 12.59
CA VAL A 53 18.95 5.92 11.59
C VAL A 53 17.71 5.52 10.80
N ARG A 54 16.61 5.16 11.48
CA ARG A 54 15.34 4.82 10.83
C ARG A 54 14.88 5.89 9.84
N SER A 55 14.87 7.16 10.27
CA SER A 55 14.46 8.29 9.43
C SER A 55 15.39 8.50 8.25
N ASN A 56 16.71 8.43 8.45
CA ASN A 56 17.70 8.60 7.40
C ASN A 56 17.63 7.48 6.36
N MET A 57 17.48 6.22 6.80
CA MET A 57 17.33 5.07 5.90
C MET A 57 16.08 5.20 5.05
N TYR A 58 14.95 5.57 5.66
CA TYR A 58 13.71 5.81 4.91
C TYR A 58 13.85 6.95 3.89
N LYS A 59 14.42 8.09 4.29
CA LYS A 59 14.61 9.23 3.40
C LYS A 59 15.53 8.92 2.22
N LYS A 60 16.63 8.21 2.48
CA LYS A 60 17.65 7.92 1.47
C LYS A 60 17.25 6.78 0.52
N TYR A 61 16.57 5.76 1.02
CA TYR A 61 16.33 4.51 0.30
C TYR A 61 14.84 4.22 0.02
N GLY A 62 13.94 5.06 0.53
CA GLY A 62 12.49 4.88 0.35
C GLY A 62 11.86 3.83 1.28
N LEU A 63 12.63 2.90 1.82
CA LEU A 63 12.24 1.91 2.82
C LEU A 63 13.38 1.72 3.83
N THR A 64 13.06 1.71 5.13
CA THR A 64 14.07 1.55 6.20
C THR A 64 14.83 0.23 6.04
N LEU A 65 14.15 -0.88 5.75
CA LEU A 65 14.76 -2.18 5.50
C LEU A 65 15.86 -2.12 4.43
N THR A 66 15.57 -1.49 3.29
CA THR A 66 16.56 -1.37 2.19
C THR A 66 17.83 -0.66 2.64
N GLY A 67 17.69 0.38 3.45
CA GLY A 67 18.83 1.11 4.01
C GLY A 67 19.61 0.27 5.01
N LEU A 68 18.92 -0.44 5.91
CA LEU A 68 19.56 -1.30 6.90
C LEU A 68 20.32 -2.47 6.26
N MET A 69 19.75 -3.09 5.23
CA MET A 69 20.44 -4.15 4.47
C MET A 69 21.73 -3.63 3.81
N ARG A 70 21.71 -2.40 3.27
CA ARG A 70 22.86 -1.84 2.54
C ARG A 70 23.95 -1.28 3.41
N GLU A 71 23.61 -0.65 4.52
CA GLU A 71 24.56 0.07 5.36
C GLU A 71 24.99 -0.70 6.59
N TYR A 72 24.16 -1.66 7.04
CA TYR A 72 24.39 -2.42 8.27
C TYR A 72 24.36 -3.93 8.07
N GLU A 73 24.22 -4.41 6.82
CA GLU A 73 24.20 -5.84 6.46
C GLU A 73 23.17 -6.67 7.26
N ILE A 74 22.02 -6.05 7.61
CA ILE A 74 20.94 -6.69 8.36
C ILE A 74 20.31 -7.81 7.55
N ASP A 75 20.01 -8.93 8.20
CA ASP A 75 19.20 -9.99 7.62
C ASP A 75 17.74 -9.51 7.46
N PRO A 76 17.22 -9.47 6.24
CA PRO A 76 15.88 -8.94 6.00
C PRO A 76 14.77 -9.85 6.54
N ASP A 77 14.97 -11.17 6.62
CA ASP A 77 13.96 -12.09 7.13
C ASP A 77 13.82 -11.94 8.63
N GLU A 78 14.94 -11.91 9.36
CA GLU A 78 14.96 -11.67 10.81
C GLU A 78 14.31 -10.32 11.15
N TYR A 79 14.66 -9.27 10.38
CA TYR A 79 14.06 -7.95 10.55
C TYR A 79 12.54 -7.98 10.39
N LEU A 80 12.04 -8.58 9.29
CA LEU A 80 10.60 -8.62 9.01
C LEU A 80 9.85 -9.42 10.07
N ASP A 81 10.38 -10.56 10.49
CA ASP A 81 9.77 -11.37 11.54
C ASP A 81 9.68 -10.60 12.87
N PHE A 82 10.75 -9.88 13.23
CA PHE A 82 10.78 -9.07 14.44
C PHE A 82 9.75 -7.92 14.41
N ILE A 83 9.72 -7.14 13.34
CA ILE A 83 8.86 -5.93 13.28
C ILE A 83 7.39 -6.25 13.12
N HIS A 84 7.04 -7.41 12.52
CA HIS A 84 5.68 -7.86 12.32
C HIS A 84 5.15 -8.79 13.45
N ASP A 85 5.97 -9.05 14.47
CA ASP A 85 5.52 -9.71 15.71
C ASP A 85 4.79 -8.69 16.61
N VAL A 86 3.60 -8.28 16.14
CA VAL A 86 2.72 -7.34 16.82
C VAL A 86 1.29 -7.88 16.86
N ALA A 87 0.62 -7.69 17.97
CA ALA A 87 -0.80 -8.03 18.08
C ALA A 87 -1.65 -6.98 17.33
N HIS A 88 -2.76 -7.43 16.73
CA HIS A 88 -3.68 -6.61 15.95
C HIS A 88 -5.09 -6.53 16.56
N PRO A 89 -5.27 -6.27 17.89
CA PRO A 89 -6.56 -6.26 18.54
C PRO A 89 -7.52 -5.17 18.02
N GLU A 90 -6.96 -4.14 17.38
CA GLU A 90 -7.70 -3.05 16.74
C GLU A 90 -8.33 -3.42 15.40
N LEU A 91 -7.83 -4.47 14.75
CA LEU A 91 -8.39 -4.98 13.51
C LEU A 91 -9.50 -5.99 13.86
N GLN A 92 -10.69 -5.73 13.34
CA GLN A 92 -11.87 -6.55 13.57
C GLN A 92 -12.50 -6.95 12.24
N TYR A 93 -13.37 -7.98 12.30
CA TYR A 93 -14.13 -8.42 11.14
C TYR A 93 -14.92 -7.28 10.49
N GLU A 94 -14.62 -7.02 9.21
CA GLU A 94 -15.17 -5.91 8.45
C GLU A 94 -16.19 -6.38 7.40
N LYS A 95 -17.37 -6.75 7.88
CA LYS A 95 -18.45 -7.30 7.02
C LYS A 95 -18.77 -6.42 5.82
N GLN A 96 -18.85 -5.09 6.01
CA GLN A 96 -19.20 -4.17 4.92
C GLN A 96 -18.07 -4.07 3.89
N LEU A 97 -16.83 -4.06 4.33
CA LEU A 97 -15.66 -4.08 3.44
C LEU A 97 -15.62 -5.38 2.62
N LYS A 98 -15.84 -6.53 3.27
CA LYS A 98 -15.95 -7.83 2.61
C LYS A 98 -16.99 -7.83 1.51
N LEU A 99 -18.20 -7.36 1.81
CA LEU A 99 -19.28 -7.27 0.82
C LEU A 99 -18.92 -6.34 -0.34
N SER A 100 -18.29 -5.21 -0.06
CA SER A 100 -17.88 -4.26 -1.09
C SER A 100 -16.79 -4.84 -2.00
N LEU A 101 -15.80 -5.54 -1.45
CA LEU A 101 -14.75 -6.22 -2.21
C LEU A 101 -15.33 -7.36 -3.07
N ASN A 102 -16.24 -8.16 -2.51
CA ASN A 102 -16.87 -9.27 -3.24
C ASN A 102 -17.72 -8.77 -4.43
N ASN A 103 -18.29 -7.56 -4.33
CA ASN A 103 -19.05 -6.96 -5.42
C ASN A 103 -18.19 -6.34 -6.53
N LEU A 104 -16.87 -6.23 -6.35
CA LEU A 104 -15.97 -5.83 -7.42
C LEU A 104 -15.80 -6.96 -8.42
N SER A 105 -16.13 -6.69 -9.68
CA SER A 105 -15.79 -7.61 -10.78
C SER A 105 -14.29 -7.58 -11.05
N GLY A 106 -13.72 -8.73 -11.45
CA GLY A 106 -12.29 -8.87 -11.74
C GLY A 106 -11.47 -9.38 -10.55
N LYS A 107 -10.18 -9.49 -10.78
CA LYS A 107 -9.20 -10.06 -9.83
C LYS A 107 -8.76 -9.02 -8.83
N LYS A 108 -8.52 -9.43 -7.61
CA LYS A 108 -8.04 -8.60 -6.51
C LYS A 108 -6.73 -9.12 -5.98
N PHE A 109 -5.77 -8.23 -5.76
CA PHE A 109 -4.41 -8.54 -5.36
C PHE A 109 -3.93 -7.60 -4.26
N ILE A 110 -3.08 -8.10 -3.39
CA ILE A 110 -2.31 -7.27 -2.44
C ILE A 110 -0.89 -7.12 -2.98
N TYR A 111 -0.38 -5.89 -2.98
CA TYR A 111 1.01 -5.56 -3.30
C TYR A 111 1.60 -4.67 -2.20
N THR A 112 2.46 -5.25 -1.36
CA THR A 112 2.95 -4.61 -0.14
C THR A 112 4.47 -4.63 -0.02
N ASN A 113 5.03 -3.65 0.72
CA ASN A 113 6.42 -3.65 1.18
C ASN A 113 6.59 -4.39 2.53
N ALA A 114 5.52 -4.94 3.09
CA ALA A 114 5.55 -5.81 4.26
C ALA A 114 5.78 -7.28 3.87
N SER A 115 5.86 -8.19 4.84
CA SER A 115 5.92 -9.64 4.62
C SER A 115 4.54 -10.23 4.33
N GLN A 116 4.50 -11.38 3.65
CA GLN A 116 3.27 -12.12 3.39
C GLN A 116 2.56 -12.50 4.67
N ASP A 117 3.30 -13.01 5.67
CA ASP A 117 2.74 -13.43 6.96
C ASP A 117 2.01 -12.27 7.66
N HIS A 118 2.57 -11.05 7.59
CA HIS A 118 1.93 -9.86 8.12
C HIS A 118 0.62 -9.55 7.37
N ALA A 119 0.65 -9.61 6.03
CA ALA A 119 -0.53 -9.38 5.22
C ALA A 119 -1.64 -10.40 5.51
N GLU A 120 -1.31 -11.68 5.60
CA GLU A 120 -2.25 -12.76 5.90
C GLU A 120 -2.89 -12.57 7.28
N LYS A 121 -2.12 -12.21 8.32
CA LYS A 121 -2.65 -11.91 9.66
C LYS A 121 -3.66 -10.77 9.64
N ILE A 122 -3.37 -9.68 8.91
CA ILE A 122 -4.27 -8.53 8.79
C ILE A 122 -5.56 -8.93 8.07
N LEU A 123 -5.43 -9.52 6.89
CA LEU A 123 -6.59 -9.90 6.06
C LEU A 123 -7.49 -10.91 6.78
N SER A 124 -6.89 -11.86 7.50
CA SER A 124 -7.60 -12.86 8.31
C SER A 124 -8.34 -12.21 9.48
N ALA A 125 -7.69 -11.29 10.23
CA ALA A 125 -8.33 -10.57 11.33
C ALA A 125 -9.53 -9.75 10.84
N MET A 126 -9.46 -9.19 9.64
CA MET A 126 -10.56 -8.45 9.00
C MET A 126 -11.59 -9.35 8.30
N GLY A 127 -11.32 -10.66 8.14
CA GLY A 127 -12.18 -11.65 7.49
C GLY A 127 -12.34 -11.46 5.98
N ILE A 128 -11.33 -10.89 5.32
CA ILE A 128 -11.33 -10.55 3.89
C ILE A 128 -10.24 -11.27 3.09
N GLU A 129 -9.54 -12.20 3.67
CA GLU A 129 -8.45 -12.95 3.04
C GLU A 129 -8.89 -13.63 1.72
N ALA A 130 -10.04 -14.26 1.74
CA ALA A 130 -10.59 -14.97 0.57
C ALA A 130 -10.99 -14.06 -0.60
N GLU A 131 -11.01 -12.75 -0.42
CA GLU A 131 -11.34 -11.79 -1.47
C GLU A 131 -10.16 -11.52 -2.41
N PHE A 132 -8.93 -11.93 -2.05
CA PHE A 132 -7.71 -11.69 -2.80
C PHE A 132 -7.16 -12.98 -3.41
N GLU A 133 -6.81 -12.93 -4.70
CA GLU A 133 -6.25 -14.08 -5.42
C GLU A 133 -4.78 -14.32 -5.07
N LYS A 134 -4.05 -13.25 -4.76
CA LYS A 134 -2.61 -13.33 -4.47
C LYS A 134 -2.12 -12.12 -3.67
N ILE A 135 -1.13 -12.40 -2.83
CA ILE A 135 -0.31 -11.40 -2.15
C ILE A 135 1.06 -11.40 -2.82
N LEU A 136 1.57 -10.22 -3.15
CA LEU A 136 2.97 -9.99 -3.54
C LEU A 136 3.61 -9.13 -2.47
N ASP A 137 4.52 -9.72 -1.72
CA ASP A 137 5.24 -9.14 -0.61
C ASP A 137 6.65 -8.68 -1.01
N ILE A 138 7.37 -8.08 -0.06
CA ILE A 138 8.73 -7.59 -0.27
C ILE A 138 9.73 -8.73 -0.56
N LYS A 139 9.52 -9.95 -0.04
CA LYS A 139 10.38 -11.11 -0.28
C LYS A 139 10.21 -11.59 -1.74
N ALA A 140 8.98 -11.66 -2.22
CA ALA A 140 8.67 -12.06 -3.59
C ALA A 140 9.15 -11.04 -4.64
N THR A 141 9.36 -9.78 -4.26
CA THR A 141 10.04 -8.78 -5.11
C THR A 141 11.56 -8.78 -4.97
N HIS A 142 12.13 -9.80 -4.30
CA HIS A 142 13.57 -9.89 -4.01
C HIS A 142 14.11 -8.66 -3.25
N TYR A 143 13.34 -8.18 -2.29
CA TYR A 143 13.61 -6.98 -1.48
C TYR A 143 13.76 -5.68 -2.29
N VAL A 144 13.23 -5.66 -3.53
CA VAL A 144 13.10 -4.44 -4.32
C VAL A 144 11.77 -3.76 -3.95
N PRO A 145 11.78 -2.65 -3.19
CA PRO A 145 10.57 -2.06 -2.65
C PRO A 145 9.83 -1.18 -3.65
N LYS A 146 8.56 -0.90 -3.40
CA LYS A 146 7.90 0.30 -3.94
C LYS A 146 8.65 1.55 -3.42
N PRO A 147 8.89 2.58 -4.23
CA PRO A 147 8.47 2.82 -5.62
C PRO A 147 9.49 2.43 -6.70
N ASP A 148 10.40 1.49 -6.46
CA ASP A 148 11.36 1.09 -7.51
C ASP A 148 10.60 0.49 -8.71
N PRO A 149 10.81 0.98 -9.96
CA PRO A 149 10.10 0.49 -11.14
C PRO A 149 10.21 -1.02 -11.36
N LYS A 150 11.34 -1.65 -10.99
CA LYS A 150 11.55 -3.09 -11.13
C LYS A 150 10.54 -3.90 -10.32
N SER A 151 10.14 -3.42 -9.14
CA SER A 151 9.15 -4.12 -8.32
C SER A 151 7.76 -4.13 -8.98
N TYR A 152 7.43 -3.12 -9.80
CA TYR A 152 6.17 -3.07 -10.56
C TYR A 152 6.19 -4.01 -11.76
N GLU A 153 7.34 -4.18 -12.42
CA GLU A 153 7.49 -5.19 -13.47
C GLU A 153 7.29 -6.60 -12.91
N ILE A 154 7.88 -6.88 -11.74
CA ILE A 154 7.68 -8.13 -11.00
C ILE A 154 6.20 -8.30 -10.63
N MET A 155 5.55 -7.24 -10.16
CA MET A 155 4.14 -7.22 -9.78
C MET A 155 3.24 -7.57 -10.98
N LEU A 156 3.39 -6.91 -12.13
CA LEU A 156 2.60 -7.21 -13.33
C LEU A 156 2.77 -8.67 -13.75
N LYS A 157 4.01 -9.16 -13.79
CA LYS A 157 4.32 -10.56 -14.12
C LYS A 157 3.72 -11.54 -13.11
N SER A 158 3.86 -11.25 -11.82
CA SER A 158 3.39 -12.10 -10.72
C SER A 158 1.87 -12.25 -10.71
N PHE A 159 1.14 -11.19 -11.03
CA PHE A 159 -0.32 -11.17 -11.11
C PHE A 159 -0.85 -11.62 -12.49
N GLY A 160 0.03 -11.88 -13.45
CA GLY A 160 -0.34 -12.29 -14.80
C GLY A 160 -1.06 -11.18 -15.57
N ILE A 161 -0.75 -9.92 -15.27
CA ILE A 161 -1.35 -8.76 -15.95
C ILE A 161 -0.61 -8.52 -17.26
N LEU A 162 -1.30 -8.75 -18.37
CA LEU A 162 -0.75 -8.55 -19.70
C LEU A 162 -0.73 -7.07 -20.10
N SER A 163 0.11 -6.69 -21.05
CA SER A 163 0.25 -5.30 -21.51
C SER A 163 -1.06 -4.66 -21.98
N ASN A 164 -1.95 -5.44 -22.60
CA ASN A 164 -3.28 -4.98 -23.03
C ASN A 164 -4.30 -4.89 -21.88
N GLN A 165 -3.95 -5.29 -20.67
CA GLN A 165 -4.81 -5.24 -19.47
C GLN A 165 -4.38 -4.13 -18.50
N VAL A 166 -3.20 -3.53 -18.69
CA VAL A 166 -2.64 -2.52 -17.78
C VAL A 166 -3.58 -1.32 -17.63
N GLU A 167 -4.15 -0.80 -18.72
CA GLU A 167 -5.12 0.32 -18.68
C GLU A 167 -6.45 -0.06 -18.00
N ARG A 168 -6.72 -1.36 -17.86
CA ARG A 168 -7.87 -1.91 -17.13
C ARG A 168 -7.48 -2.43 -15.75
N SER A 169 -6.35 -1.98 -15.24
CA SER A 169 -5.84 -2.27 -13.90
C SER A 169 -5.77 -0.98 -13.10
N ILE A 170 -6.08 -1.09 -11.81
CA ILE A 170 -6.10 0.04 -10.89
C ILE A 170 -5.25 -0.27 -9.66
N PHE A 171 -4.44 0.69 -9.23
CA PHE A 171 -3.61 0.58 -8.03
C PHE A 171 -4.06 1.59 -6.97
N ILE A 172 -4.34 1.09 -5.77
CA ILE A 172 -4.84 1.83 -4.62
C ILE A 172 -3.74 1.85 -3.55
N GLU A 173 -3.33 3.03 -3.08
CA GLU A 173 -2.13 3.21 -2.27
C GLU A 173 -2.23 4.48 -1.41
N ASP A 174 -1.69 4.50 -0.20
CA ASP A 174 -1.67 5.66 0.71
C ASP A 174 -0.43 6.55 0.53
N THR A 175 0.66 6.01 0.01
CA THR A 175 1.92 6.73 -0.22
C THR A 175 2.01 7.20 -1.68
N ALA A 176 1.85 8.51 -1.91
CA ALA A 176 1.68 9.08 -3.25
C ALA A 176 2.83 8.76 -4.22
N LYS A 177 4.10 8.78 -3.76
CA LYS A 177 5.26 8.42 -4.59
C LYS A 177 5.19 7.00 -5.16
N ASN A 178 4.51 6.07 -4.46
CA ASN A 178 4.33 4.70 -4.93
C ASN A 178 3.34 4.62 -6.11
N LEU A 179 2.50 5.62 -6.32
CA LEU A 179 1.59 5.68 -7.46
C LEU A 179 2.28 6.07 -8.77
N LYS A 180 3.42 6.78 -8.70
CA LYS A 180 4.13 7.25 -9.91
C LYS A 180 4.54 6.13 -10.86
N PRO A 181 5.25 5.05 -10.45
CA PRO A 181 5.60 3.98 -11.38
C PRO A 181 4.39 3.27 -11.97
N ALA A 182 3.33 3.05 -11.17
CA ALA A 182 2.08 2.46 -11.65
C ALA A 182 1.44 3.32 -12.75
N LYS A 183 1.38 4.64 -12.54
CA LYS A 183 0.84 5.60 -13.51
C LYS A 183 1.65 5.61 -14.80
N LEU A 184 2.97 5.61 -14.70
CA LEU A 184 3.86 5.59 -15.87
C LEU A 184 3.76 4.30 -16.68
N LEU A 185 3.39 3.19 -16.04
CA LEU A 185 3.08 1.93 -16.71
C LEU A 185 1.69 1.91 -17.36
N GLY A 186 0.82 2.88 -17.04
CA GLY A 186 -0.53 2.99 -17.61
C GLY A 186 -1.67 2.51 -16.71
N LEU A 187 -1.38 2.08 -15.47
CA LEU A 187 -2.43 1.76 -14.50
C LEU A 187 -3.22 3.02 -14.13
N LYS A 188 -4.48 2.83 -13.73
CA LYS A 188 -5.19 3.87 -12.99
C LYS A 188 -4.72 3.89 -11.55
N THR A 189 -4.69 5.07 -10.95
CA THR A 189 -4.12 5.29 -9.62
C THR A 189 -5.11 5.96 -8.70
N VAL A 190 -5.21 5.43 -7.47
CA VAL A 190 -6.07 5.96 -6.40
C VAL A 190 -5.20 6.22 -5.18
N TRP A 191 -5.18 7.46 -4.72
CA TRP A 191 -4.49 7.81 -3.49
C TRP A 191 -5.46 7.81 -2.32
N MET A 192 -5.12 7.03 -1.29
CA MET A 192 -5.79 7.07 0.01
C MET A 192 -5.15 8.17 0.84
N GLU A 193 -5.86 9.31 0.96
CA GLU A 193 -5.35 10.48 1.65
C GLU A 193 -5.11 10.21 3.12
N ASN A 194 -3.90 10.51 3.58
CA ASN A 194 -3.62 10.60 5.00
C ASN A 194 -2.74 11.82 5.31
N GLU A 195 -2.88 12.36 6.52
CA GLU A 195 -2.20 13.61 6.92
C GLU A 195 -0.67 13.47 6.97
N ARG A 196 -0.14 12.24 7.13
CA ARG A 196 1.31 12.00 7.21
C ARG A 196 2.01 12.14 5.87
N ASN A 197 1.28 11.97 4.75
CA ASN A 197 1.84 11.90 3.40
C ASN A 197 1.46 13.10 2.53
N LEU A 198 1.03 14.22 3.12
CA LEU A 198 0.62 15.42 2.36
C LEU A 198 1.76 16.09 1.57
N GLU A 199 2.99 16.05 2.09
CA GLU A 199 4.15 16.59 1.36
C GLU A 199 4.48 15.72 0.16
N ASP A 200 4.46 14.40 0.33
CA ASP A 200 4.67 13.43 -0.74
C ASP A 200 3.60 13.58 -1.85
N TYR A 201 2.36 13.88 -1.47
CA TYR A 201 1.29 14.17 -2.43
C TYR A 201 1.59 15.37 -3.32
N LYS A 202 2.12 16.47 -2.77
CA LYS A 202 2.39 17.69 -3.57
C LYS A 202 3.36 17.43 -4.71
N ASP A 203 4.36 16.60 -4.46
CA ASP A 203 5.40 16.27 -5.42
C ASP A 203 4.96 15.20 -6.45
N ASN A 204 3.85 14.50 -6.18
CA ASN A 204 3.39 13.36 -6.98
C ASN A 204 1.94 13.50 -7.47
N ALA A 205 1.29 14.66 -7.28
CA ALA A 205 -0.12 14.88 -7.63
C ALA A 205 -0.47 14.57 -9.09
N GLU A 206 0.45 14.78 -10.02
CA GLU A 206 0.28 14.50 -11.46
C GLU A 206 0.12 13.00 -11.77
N TYR A 207 0.58 12.12 -10.87
CA TYR A 207 0.50 10.66 -11.01
C TYR A 207 -0.74 10.06 -10.35
N ILE A 208 -1.69 10.89 -9.87
CA ILE A 208 -2.88 10.47 -9.15
C ILE A 208 -4.12 10.77 -9.98
N ASP A 209 -4.87 9.71 -10.35
CA ASP A 209 -6.13 9.85 -11.07
C ASP A 209 -7.29 10.19 -10.13
N TYR A 210 -7.30 9.61 -8.92
CA TYR A 210 -8.38 9.75 -7.94
C TYR A 210 -7.83 9.85 -6.52
N LYS A 211 -8.58 10.55 -5.67
CA LYS A 211 -8.24 10.79 -4.28
C LYS A 211 -9.45 10.50 -3.38
N TYR A 212 -9.24 9.71 -2.33
CA TYR A 212 -10.26 9.36 -1.33
C TYR A 212 -9.67 9.41 0.06
N SER A 213 -10.52 9.69 1.06
CA SER A 213 -10.14 9.70 2.46
C SER A 213 -9.96 8.30 3.05
N ASP A 214 -10.65 7.31 2.48
CA ASP A 214 -10.66 5.93 2.95
C ASP A 214 -11.19 4.95 1.89
N LEU A 215 -10.84 3.67 2.04
CA LEU A 215 -11.20 2.62 1.10
C LEU A 215 -12.73 2.39 1.03
N LYS A 216 -13.44 2.53 2.14
CA LYS A 216 -14.90 2.30 2.17
C LYS A 216 -15.63 3.35 1.33
N SER A 217 -15.22 4.61 1.43
CA SER A 217 -15.74 5.71 0.60
C SER A 217 -15.50 5.46 -0.88
N PHE A 218 -14.28 5.05 -1.26
CA PHE A 218 -13.94 4.68 -2.62
C PHE A 218 -14.82 3.54 -3.15
N LEU A 219 -14.90 2.42 -2.43
CA LEU A 219 -15.69 1.26 -2.84
C LEU A 219 -17.20 1.55 -2.91
N ASN A 220 -17.71 2.41 -2.03
CA ASN A 220 -19.10 2.85 -2.05
C ASN A 220 -19.42 3.67 -3.31
N ASP A 221 -18.51 4.54 -3.73
CA ASP A 221 -18.68 5.31 -4.96
C ASP A 221 -18.63 4.41 -6.21
N ILE A 222 -17.74 3.41 -6.23
CA ILE A 222 -17.71 2.39 -7.28
C ILE A 222 -19.06 1.68 -7.37
N SER A 223 -19.61 1.21 -6.23
CA SER A 223 -20.85 0.43 -6.18
C SER A 223 -22.07 1.21 -6.63
N LYS A 224 -22.11 2.53 -6.38
CA LYS A 224 -23.23 3.39 -6.74
C LYS A 224 -23.24 3.82 -8.21
N ASN A 225 -22.30 3.36 -9.03
CA ASN A 225 -22.10 3.85 -10.42
C ASN A 225 -21.90 5.38 -10.50
N ASN A 226 -21.52 6.03 -9.42
CA ASN A 226 -21.36 7.47 -9.32
C ASN A 226 -19.96 7.95 -9.74
N TRP A 227 -19.18 7.11 -10.36
CA TRP A 227 -17.85 7.46 -10.82
C TRP A 227 -17.93 8.37 -12.06
N ILE A 228 -18.06 9.66 -11.83
CA ILE A 228 -17.95 10.70 -12.84
C ILE A 228 -16.47 10.94 -13.09
N VAL A 229 -16.02 10.61 -14.30
CA VAL A 229 -14.69 10.97 -14.81
C VAL A 229 -14.51 12.49 -14.69
N GLY A 230 -13.49 12.91 -13.96
CA GLY A 230 -12.93 14.26 -14.09
C GLY A 230 -13.75 15.37 -13.44
N LYS A 231 -13.84 15.38 -12.14
CA LYS A 231 -13.76 16.67 -11.44
C LYS A 231 -12.43 16.68 -10.69
N SER A 232 -11.43 17.28 -11.31
CA SER A 232 -10.38 17.96 -10.58
C SER A 232 -11.11 18.87 -9.58
N VAL A 233 -11.13 18.49 -8.32
CA VAL A 233 -11.62 19.35 -7.25
C VAL A 233 -10.57 20.44 -7.11
N GLY A 234 -10.77 21.52 -7.86
CA GLY A 234 -10.02 22.73 -7.68
C GLY A 234 -10.35 23.26 -6.29
N PHE A 235 -9.45 23.07 -5.36
CA PHE A 235 -9.51 23.76 -4.08
C PHE A 235 -9.31 25.24 -4.35
N LYS A 236 -10.39 26.03 -4.22
CA LYS A 236 -10.25 27.46 -3.96
C LYS A 236 -9.77 27.59 -2.53
N TYR A 237 -8.52 27.97 -2.38
CA TYR A 237 -8.03 28.53 -1.13
C TYR A 237 -8.69 29.91 -0.96
N ASN A 238 -9.51 30.06 0.07
CA ASN A 238 -9.83 31.35 0.66
C ASN A 238 -8.83 31.64 1.78
#